data_f2ccb4186ca2137903af2761fed9f243
#
_entry.id   f2ccb4186ca2137903af2761fed9f243
#
_cell.length_a   1.000
_cell.length_b   1.000
_cell.length_c   1.000
_cell.angle_alpha   90.00
_cell.angle_beta   90.00
_cell.angle_gamma   90.00
#
_symmetry.space_group_name_H-M   'P 1'
#
loop_
_entity.id
_entity.type
_entity.pdbx_description
1 polymer ?
#
loop_
_entity_poly.entity_id
_entity_poly.type
_entity_poly.pdbx_seq_one_letter_code
_entity_poly.pdbx_strand_id
1 'polypeptide(L)'
;MEVIRSKNAGACYGVQRALDLALKASEGDGSAFTLGPLIHNPQVVANLEARGVLAVKEPEQATHGAIIIRSHGVTPAVRRSVEARGLPVIDATCPHVARAQKAAATLAEECGYVVVVGEEGHPEVEGLVAYAHEAGAQVHVAETAADLPSDLPEHVGVVVQTTQTRDALDDVLEGIRAQGVAAQVKDTVCTATRQRQQAAAELAGQVDAIVVIGGRNSANTTHLAEICAAE
;
A
#
# COMPACT_ATOMS: atom_id res chain seq x y z
N MET A 1 -23.45 21.69 19.02
CA MET A 1 -22.83 20.71 18.09
C MET A 1 -21.74 20.01 18.87
N GLU A 2 -21.83 18.70 18.94
CA GLU A 2 -20.79 17.86 19.54
C GLU A 2 -19.87 17.36 18.41
N VAL A 3 -18.55 17.29 18.68
CA VAL A 3 -17.57 16.78 17.71
C VAL A 3 -16.93 15.53 18.31
N ILE A 4 -17.10 14.41 17.63
CA ILE A 4 -16.55 13.12 18.03
C ILE A 4 -15.40 12.77 17.09
N ARG A 5 -14.21 12.44 17.64
CA ARG A 5 -13.07 11.96 16.86
C ARG A 5 -13.03 10.44 16.90
N SER A 6 -12.93 9.80 15.73
CA SER A 6 -12.75 8.36 15.62
C SER A 6 -11.53 7.89 16.44
N LYS A 7 -11.67 6.77 17.16
CA LYS A 7 -10.63 6.20 18.05
C LYS A 7 -9.31 5.92 17.33
N ASN A 8 -9.38 5.54 16.06
CA ASN A 8 -8.22 5.14 15.25
C ASN A 8 -7.80 6.21 14.23
N ALA A 9 -8.20 7.49 14.43
CA ALA A 9 -7.81 8.59 13.57
C ALA A 9 -6.31 8.94 13.69
N GLY A 10 -5.72 9.40 12.60
CA GLY A 10 -4.32 9.86 12.54
C GLY A 10 -3.38 8.88 11.84
N ALA A 11 -2.06 9.13 11.90
CA ALA A 11 -1.05 8.29 11.29
C ALA A 11 -0.99 6.90 11.98
N CYS A 12 -0.86 5.83 11.17
CA CYS A 12 -0.58 4.51 11.73
C CYS A 12 0.91 4.36 12.04
N TYR A 13 1.27 3.29 12.74
CA TYR A 13 2.67 2.98 13.04
C TYR A 13 3.57 2.98 11.80
N GLY A 14 3.14 2.38 10.68
CA GLY A 14 3.95 2.32 9.46
C GLY A 14 4.20 3.70 8.86
N VAL A 15 3.19 4.57 8.84
CA VAL A 15 3.30 5.96 8.40
C VAL A 15 4.20 6.77 9.35
N GLN A 16 3.99 6.67 10.67
CA GLN A 16 4.79 7.39 11.64
C GLN A 16 6.26 6.99 11.56
N ARG A 17 6.55 5.69 11.49
CA ARG A 17 7.90 5.17 11.31
C ARG A 17 8.57 5.74 10.04
N ALA A 18 7.86 5.80 8.92
CA ALA A 18 8.41 6.35 7.69
C ALA A 18 8.73 7.85 7.81
N LEU A 19 7.86 8.61 8.47
CA LEU A 19 8.09 10.04 8.76
C LEU A 19 9.29 10.25 9.66
N ASP A 20 9.41 9.50 10.75
CA ASP A 20 10.52 9.61 11.70
C ASP A 20 11.87 9.28 11.03
N LEU A 21 11.91 8.25 10.17
CA LEU A 21 13.09 7.91 9.40
C LEU A 21 13.48 9.01 8.42
N ALA A 22 12.51 9.60 7.72
CA ALA A 22 12.74 10.66 6.75
C ALA A 22 13.25 11.94 7.44
N LEU A 23 12.64 12.34 8.56
CA LEU A 23 13.07 13.49 9.34
C LEU A 23 14.48 13.28 9.91
N LYS A 24 14.77 12.11 10.45
CA LYS A 24 16.11 11.76 10.96
C LYS A 24 17.17 11.81 9.85
N ALA A 25 16.81 11.40 8.64
CA ALA A 25 17.72 11.44 7.50
C ALA A 25 18.08 12.86 7.05
N SER A 26 17.22 13.84 7.33
CA SER A 26 17.44 15.27 7.03
C SER A 26 18.09 16.06 8.16
N GLU A 27 18.37 15.45 9.33
CA GLU A 27 19.09 16.10 10.42
C GLU A 27 20.55 16.34 10.03
N GLY A 28 21.08 17.51 10.35
CA GLY A 28 22.43 17.96 9.97
C GLY A 28 22.44 18.67 8.62
N ASP A 29 23.52 18.50 7.86
CA ASP A 29 23.69 19.00 6.49
C ASP A 29 23.26 17.96 5.43
N GLY A 30 22.49 16.95 5.88
CA GLY A 30 22.05 15.83 5.05
C GLY A 30 20.87 16.18 4.16
N SER A 31 21.04 16.12 2.85
CA SER A 31 19.92 16.01 1.91
C SER A 31 19.45 14.56 1.87
N ALA A 32 18.12 14.38 1.83
CA ALA A 32 17.52 13.07 1.69
C ALA A 32 16.53 13.07 0.50
N PHE A 33 16.49 11.98 -0.23
CA PHE A 33 15.64 11.83 -1.41
C PHE A 33 14.71 10.66 -1.22
N THR A 34 13.39 10.86 -1.38
CA THR A 34 12.42 9.77 -1.40
C THR A 34 12.08 9.40 -2.84
N LEU A 35 11.96 8.10 -3.13
CA LEU A 35 11.49 7.64 -4.44
C LEU A 35 9.98 7.75 -4.53
N GLY A 36 9.52 8.84 -5.15
CA GLY A 36 8.13 9.29 -5.10
C GLY A 36 7.74 9.83 -3.72
N PRO A 37 6.49 10.24 -3.53
CA PRO A 37 6.02 10.77 -2.25
C PRO A 37 6.14 9.70 -1.14
N LEU A 38 6.66 10.07 0.02
CA LEU A 38 6.86 9.15 1.14
C LEU A 38 5.55 8.48 1.58
N ILE A 39 4.46 9.24 1.55
CA ILE A 39 3.08 8.83 1.82
C ILE A 39 2.12 9.63 0.92
N HIS A 40 0.89 9.16 0.76
CA HIS A 40 -0.16 9.86 0.01
C HIS A 40 -0.80 10.99 0.80
N ASN A 41 -0.01 12.03 1.15
CA ASN A 41 -0.49 13.26 1.79
C ASN A 41 0.34 14.45 1.31
N PRO A 42 -0.21 15.30 0.41
CA PRO A 42 0.54 16.43 -0.16
C PRO A 42 1.07 17.43 0.86
N GLN A 43 0.33 17.70 1.94
CA GLN A 43 0.76 18.62 2.99
C GLN A 43 1.98 18.08 3.75
N VAL A 44 1.99 16.78 4.01
CA VAL A 44 3.13 16.12 4.67
C VAL A 44 4.33 16.10 3.74
N VAL A 45 4.15 15.82 2.45
CA VAL A 45 5.23 15.84 1.46
C VAL A 45 5.83 17.24 1.38
N ALA A 46 5.02 18.30 1.25
CA ALA A 46 5.51 19.69 1.23
C ALA A 46 6.25 20.07 2.52
N ASN A 47 5.82 19.60 3.70
CA ASN A 47 6.53 19.81 4.96
C ASN A 47 7.90 19.11 5.00
N LEU A 48 8.00 17.91 4.43
CA LEU A 48 9.26 17.18 4.31
C LEU A 48 10.21 17.88 3.33
N GLU A 49 9.71 18.36 2.19
CA GLU A 49 10.49 19.13 1.21
C GLU A 49 11.07 20.41 1.83
N ALA A 50 10.28 21.14 2.63
CA ALA A 50 10.75 22.31 3.36
C ALA A 50 11.84 21.98 4.41
N ARG A 51 12.03 20.71 4.75
CA ARG A 51 13.05 20.20 5.67
C ARG A 51 14.20 19.47 4.97
N GLY A 52 14.30 19.57 3.63
CA GLY A 52 15.38 18.98 2.85
C GLY A 52 15.17 17.51 2.45
N VAL A 53 13.95 16.96 2.60
CA VAL A 53 13.60 15.63 2.10
C VAL A 53 12.84 15.79 0.79
N LEU A 54 13.51 15.57 -0.33
CA LEU A 54 12.96 15.83 -1.67
C LEU A 54 12.40 14.55 -2.29
N ALA A 55 11.21 14.64 -2.88
CA ALA A 55 10.64 13.55 -3.65
C ALA A 55 11.20 13.55 -5.09
N VAL A 56 11.82 12.45 -5.50
CA VAL A 56 12.36 12.24 -6.85
C VAL A 56 11.67 11.06 -7.51
N LYS A 57 11.64 11.02 -8.83
CA LYS A 57 11.02 9.92 -9.58
C LYS A 57 11.95 8.75 -9.75
N GLU A 58 13.22 9.05 -10.08
CA GLU A 58 14.23 8.06 -10.43
C GLU A 58 15.41 8.12 -9.45
N PRO A 59 16.04 6.97 -9.13
CA PRO A 59 17.20 6.92 -8.22
C PRO A 59 18.38 7.80 -8.67
N GLU A 60 18.53 8.02 -9.99
CA GLU A 60 19.60 8.81 -10.61
C GLU A 60 19.54 10.29 -10.24
N GLN A 61 18.37 10.78 -9.86
CA GLN A 61 18.16 12.17 -9.42
C GLN A 61 18.72 12.43 -8.02
N ALA A 62 18.94 11.38 -7.23
CA ALA A 62 19.65 11.47 -5.95
C ALA A 62 21.17 11.47 -6.20
N THR A 63 21.80 12.66 -6.12
CA THR A 63 23.22 12.85 -6.43
C THR A 63 24.14 12.84 -5.20
N HIS A 64 23.57 12.95 -4.00
CA HIS A 64 24.26 13.01 -2.70
C HIS A 64 23.27 12.66 -1.57
N GLY A 65 23.75 12.63 -0.32
CA GLY A 65 22.88 12.35 0.83
C GLY A 65 22.38 10.92 0.89
N ALA A 66 21.13 10.72 1.39
CA ALA A 66 20.52 9.40 1.53
C ALA A 66 19.33 9.20 0.59
N ILE A 67 19.13 7.97 0.11
CA ILE A 67 17.93 7.58 -0.62
C ILE A 67 16.98 6.86 0.35
N ILE A 68 15.74 7.32 0.42
CA ILE A 68 14.70 6.75 1.27
C ILE A 68 13.71 5.98 0.39
N ILE A 69 13.58 4.70 0.62
CA ILE A 69 12.50 3.89 0.03
C ILE A 69 11.21 4.23 0.76
N ARG A 70 10.19 4.69 0.03
CA ARG A 70 8.89 5.14 0.56
C ARG A 70 8.13 4.03 1.32
N SER A 71 7.09 4.41 2.07
CA SER A 71 6.29 3.48 2.88
C SER A 71 5.59 2.37 2.09
N HIS A 72 5.28 2.61 0.81
CA HIS A 72 4.67 1.65 -0.12
C HIS A 72 5.67 0.61 -0.66
N GLY A 73 6.96 0.75 -0.32
CA GLY A 73 8.01 -0.03 -0.93
C GLY A 73 8.28 0.37 -2.37
N VAL A 74 9.12 -0.41 -3.01
CA VAL A 74 9.48 -0.29 -4.43
C VAL A 74 9.57 -1.70 -5.04
N THR A 75 9.58 -1.78 -6.36
CA THR A 75 9.80 -3.03 -7.07
C THR A 75 11.22 -3.55 -6.84
N PRO A 76 11.49 -4.87 -7.01
CA PRO A 76 12.84 -5.43 -6.90
C PRO A 76 13.84 -4.76 -7.85
N ALA A 77 13.42 -4.40 -9.06
CA ALA A 77 14.27 -3.71 -10.03
C ALA A 77 14.69 -2.32 -9.54
N VAL A 78 13.75 -1.53 -9.02
CA VAL A 78 14.05 -0.22 -8.44
C VAL A 78 14.94 -0.35 -7.20
N ARG A 79 14.72 -1.36 -6.35
CA ARG A 79 15.60 -1.63 -5.20
C ARG A 79 17.04 -1.86 -5.64
N ARG A 80 17.26 -2.70 -6.64
CA ARG A 80 18.61 -2.94 -7.20
C ARG A 80 19.24 -1.66 -7.77
N SER A 81 18.46 -0.83 -8.48
CA SER A 81 18.93 0.46 -8.99
C SER A 81 19.34 1.41 -7.85
N VAL A 82 18.56 1.47 -6.79
CA VAL A 82 18.90 2.25 -5.57
C VAL A 82 20.21 1.79 -4.96
N GLU A 83 20.36 0.49 -4.74
CA GLU A 83 21.56 -0.11 -4.14
C GLU A 83 22.82 0.14 -5.01
N ALA A 84 22.65 0.10 -6.34
CA ALA A 84 23.73 0.39 -7.28
C ALA A 84 24.22 1.85 -7.27
N ARG A 85 23.44 2.80 -6.68
CA ARG A 85 23.87 4.19 -6.52
C ARG A 85 25.05 4.37 -5.57
N GLY A 86 25.26 3.43 -4.64
CA GLY A 86 26.31 3.52 -3.63
C GLY A 86 26.09 4.62 -2.57
N LEU A 87 24.89 5.22 -2.53
CA LEU A 87 24.47 6.16 -1.50
C LEU A 87 23.88 5.41 -0.29
N PRO A 88 23.89 5.99 0.91
CA PRO A 88 23.15 5.44 2.04
C PRO A 88 21.69 5.21 1.71
N VAL A 89 21.18 4.00 1.97
CA VAL A 89 19.78 3.63 1.72
C VAL A 89 19.05 3.47 3.04
N ILE A 90 17.93 4.16 3.16
CA ILE A 90 17.03 4.08 4.32
C ILE A 90 15.72 3.43 3.87
N ASP A 91 15.47 2.20 4.29
CA ASP A 91 14.24 1.49 3.94
C ASP A 91 13.10 1.88 4.91
N ALA A 92 12.22 2.78 4.44
CA ALA A 92 11.03 3.19 5.16
C ALA A 92 9.77 2.36 4.74
N THR A 93 9.94 1.28 3.98
CA THR A 93 8.84 0.37 3.63
C THR A 93 8.10 -0.04 4.90
N CYS A 94 6.78 0.08 4.88
CA CYS A 94 5.94 -0.38 5.98
C CYS A 94 6.12 -1.90 6.18
N PRO A 95 6.32 -2.39 7.41
CA PRO A 95 6.47 -3.83 7.65
C PRO A 95 5.30 -4.69 7.15
N HIS A 96 4.08 -4.13 7.12
CA HIS A 96 2.92 -4.81 6.54
C HIS A 96 3.04 -4.94 5.02
N VAL A 97 3.50 -3.90 4.34
CA VAL A 97 3.77 -3.92 2.89
C VAL A 97 4.88 -4.91 2.56
N ALA A 98 6.00 -4.88 3.30
CA ALA A 98 7.09 -5.85 3.10
C ALA A 98 6.62 -7.31 3.28
N ARG A 99 5.72 -7.56 4.24
CA ARG A 99 5.09 -8.87 4.43
C ARG A 99 4.18 -9.25 3.25
N ALA A 100 3.42 -8.30 2.70
CA ALA A 100 2.58 -8.52 1.53
C ALA A 100 3.42 -8.84 0.29
N GLN A 101 4.52 -8.12 0.05
CA GLN A 101 5.47 -8.41 -1.02
C GLN A 101 6.07 -9.81 -0.91
N LYS A 102 6.48 -10.21 0.31
CA LYS A 102 6.96 -11.58 0.55
C LYS A 102 5.86 -12.63 0.31
N ALA A 103 4.63 -12.35 0.72
CA ALA A 103 3.49 -13.24 0.50
C ALA A 103 3.21 -13.41 -1.00
N ALA A 104 3.28 -12.33 -1.79
CA ALA A 104 3.12 -12.37 -3.24
C ALA A 104 4.18 -13.27 -3.91
N ALA A 105 5.46 -13.11 -3.53
CA ALA A 105 6.53 -13.97 -4.04
C ALA A 105 6.34 -15.45 -3.64
N THR A 106 5.96 -15.72 -2.39
CA THR A 106 5.69 -17.10 -1.93
C THR A 106 4.54 -17.74 -2.69
N LEU A 107 3.42 -17.02 -2.88
CA LEU A 107 2.29 -17.51 -3.68
C LEU A 107 2.67 -17.75 -5.14
N ALA A 108 3.54 -16.92 -5.69
CA ALA A 108 4.07 -17.08 -7.04
C ALA A 108 4.82 -18.42 -7.20
N GLU A 109 5.69 -18.75 -6.25
CA GLU A 109 6.44 -20.02 -6.23
C GLU A 109 5.52 -21.23 -6.03
N GLU A 110 4.47 -21.09 -5.21
CA GLU A 110 3.57 -22.18 -4.85
C GLU A 110 2.47 -22.44 -5.89
N CYS A 111 1.95 -21.38 -6.56
CA CYS A 111 0.78 -21.45 -7.42
C CYS A 111 1.06 -21.17 -8.91
N GLY A 112 2.15 -20.47 -9.25
CA GLY A 112 2.48 -20.08 -10.62
C GLY A 112 1.57 -19.00 -11.22
N TYR A 113 0.44 -18.68 -10.58
CA TYR A 113 -0.49 -17.62 -10.96
C TYR A 113 -0.97 -16.89 -9.69
N VAL A 114 -0.89 -15.55 -9.69
CA VAL A 114 -1.26 -14.74 -8.53
C VAL A 114 -2.31 -13.70 -8.93
N VAL A 115 -3.42 -13.66 -8.22
CA VAL A 115 -4.38 -12.56 -8.25
C VAL A 115 -4.02 -11.59 -7.13
N VAL A 116 -3.77 -10.33 -7.49
CA VAL A 116 -3.54 -9.22 -6.56
C VAL A 116 -4.83 -8.45 -6.41
N VAL A 117 -5.45 -8.52 -5.24
CA VAL A 117 -6.66 -7.73 -4.94
C VAL A 117 -6.24 -6.33 -4.53
N GLY A 118 -6.51 -5.33 -5.39
CA GLY A 118 -6.09 -3.95 -5.18
C GLY A 118 -6.23 -3.06 -6.39
N GLU A 119 -5.95 -1.78 -6.21
CA GLU A 119 -6.10 -0.73 -7.22
C GLU A 119 -4.97 -0.82 -8.26
N GLU A 120 -5.32 -0.93 -9.53
CA GLU A 120 -4.35 -0.92 -10.62
C GLU A 120 -3.58 0.43 -10.65
N GLY A 121 -2.27 0.36 -10.83
CA GLY A 121 -1.38 1.53 -10.81
C GLY A 121 -1.07 2.09 -9.40
N HIS A 122 -1.63 1.52 -8.34
CA HIS A 122 -1.23 1.90 -6.99
C HIS A 122 0.21 1.41 -6.69
N PRO A 123 1.10 2.24 -6.12
CA PRO A 123 2.51 1.88 -5.90
C PRO A 123 2.76 0.62 -5.09
N GLU A 124 1.88 0.29 -4.14
CA GLU A 124 1.96 -0.96 -3.39
C GLU A 124 1.61 -2.15 -4.28
N VAL A 125 0.55 -2.03 -5.10
CA VAL A 125 0.12 -3.08 -6.03
C VAL A 125 1.18 -3.34 -7.09
N GLU A 126 1.79 -2.30 -7.67
CA GLU A 126 2.95 -2.42 -8.57
C GLU A 126 4.08 -3.22 -7.92
N GLY A 127 4.33 -2.99 -6.63
CA GLY A 127 5.28 -3.75 -5.84
C GLY A 127 4.89 -5.23 -5.74
N LEU A 128 3.64 -5.55 -5.37
CA LEU A 128 3.14 -6.93 -5.25
C LEU A 128 3.27 -7.68 -6.58
N VAL A 129 2.82 -7.05 -7.67
CA VAL A 129 2.92 -7.57 -9.04
C VAL A 129 4.37 -7.88 -9.40
N ALA A 130 5.28 -6.94 -9.16
CA ALA A 130 6.69 -7.10 -9.52
C ALA A 130 7.38 -8.20 -8.72
N TYR A 131 7.08 -8.35 -7.42
CA TYR A 131 7.63 -9.43 -6.60
C TYR A 131 7.11 -10.81 -7.03
N ALA A 132 5.82 -10.91 -7.39
CA ALA A 132 5.26 -12.15 -7.90
C ALA A 132 5.81 -12.52 -9.30
N HIS A 133 5.97 -11.54 -10.20
CA HIS A 133 6.59 -11.75 -11.50
C HIS A 133 8.06 -12.18 -11.39
N GLU A 134 8.84 -11.56 -10.50
CA GLU A 134 10.24 -11.94 -10.29
C GLU A 134 10.36 -13.37 -9.75
N ALA A 135 9.37 -13.84 -9.00
CA ALA A 135 9.26 -15.23 -8.53
C ALA A 135 8.68 -16.19 -9.58
N GLY A 136 8.39 -15.73 -10.81
CA GLY A 136 8.06 -16.57 -11.97
C GLY A 136 6.57 -16.77 -12.23
N ALA A 137 5.65 -16.11 -11.51
CA ALA A 137 4.22 -16.26 -11.73
C ALA A 137 3.68 -15.34 -12.83
N GLN A 138 2.58 -15.76 -13.44
CA GLN A 138 1.65 -14.84 -14.09
C GLN A 138 0.86 -14.09 -13.02
N VAL A 139 0.57 -12.81 -13.27
CA VAL A 139 -0.12 -11.97 -12.28
C VAL A 139 -1.29 -11.25 -12.93
N HIS A 140 -2.40 -11.21 -12.21
CA HIS A 140 -3.57 -10.43 -12.56
C HIS A 140 -3.95 -9.53 -11.39
N VAL A 141 -4.29 -8.26 -11.67
CA VAL A 141 -4.82 -7.32 -10.68
C VAL A 141 -6.32 -7.25 -10.83
N ALA A 142 -7.04 -7.36 -9.73
CA ALA A 142 -8.50 -7.25 -9.69
C ALA A 142 -8.93 -6.41 -8.49
N GLU A 143 -9.78 -5.42 -8.71
CA GLU A 143 -10.46 -4.67 -7.63
C GLU A 143 -11.77 -5.35 -7.25
N THR A 144 -12.43 -5.97 -8.23
CA THR A 144 -13.72 -6.64 -8.12
C THR A 144 -13.71 -7.98 -8.86
N ALA A 145 -14.73 -8.80 -8.65
CA ALA A 145 -14.93 -10.05 -9.40
C ALA A 145 -15.07 -9.83 -10.92
N ALA A 146 -15.56 -8.66 -11.33
CA ALA A 146 -15.73 -8.34 -12.75
C ALA A 146 -14.40 -8.13 -13.49
N ASP A 147 -13.32 -7.86 -12.78
CA ASP A 147 -11.98 -7.67 -13.34
C ASP A 147 -11.27 -9.01 -13.59
N LEU A 148 -11.80 -10.12 -13.07
CA LEU A 148 -11.17 -11.42 -13.22
C LEU A 148 -11.25 -11.93 -14.67
N PRO A 149 -10.17 -12.52 -15.22
CA PRO A 149 -10.22 -13.18 -16.52
C PRO A 149 -11.11 -14.44 -16.44
N SER A 150 -11.73 -14.79 -17.55
CA SER A 150 -12.64 -15.93 -17.64
C SER A 150 -11.95 -17.30 -17.70
N ASP A 151 -10.62 -17.31 -17.79
CA ASP A 151 -9.77 -18.49 -18.03
C ASP A 151 -8.69 -18.64 -16.96
N LEU A 152 -9.04 -18.41 -15.69
CA LEU A 152 -8.14 -18.66 -14.57
C LEU A 152 -7.69 -20.14 -14.53
N PRO A 153 -6.44 -20.43 -14.17
CA PRO A 153 -5.98 -21.81 -13.98
C PRO A 153 -6.70 -22.46 -12.78
N GLU A 154 -6.65 -23.79 -12.68
CA GLU A 154 -7.34 -24.56 -11.63
C GLU A 154 -6.97 -24.16 -10.21
N HIS A 155 -5.77 -23.56 -10.02
CA HIS A 155 -5.27 -23.12 -8.74
C HIS A 155 -4.58 -21.75 -8.87
N VAL A 156 -4.92 -20.82 -8.00
CA VAL A 156 -4.35 -19.46 -7.95
C VAL A 156 -3.94 -19.06 -6.53
N GLY A 157 -2.88 -18.26 -6.42
CA GLY A 157 -2.58 -17.53 -5.20
C GLY A 157 -3.36 -16.22 -5.16
N VAL A 158 -3.81 -15.79 -3.99
CA VAL A 158 -4.48 -14.49 -3.80
C VAL A 158 -3.76 -13.70 -2.71
N VAL A 159 -3.30 -12.50 -3.04
CA VAL A 159 -2.72 -11.53 -2.11
C VAL A 159 -3.46 -10.20 -2.18
N VAL A 160 -3.50 -9.43 -1.10
CA VAL A 160 -4.36 -8.26 -0.98
C VAL A 160 -3.53 -7.01 -0.66
N GLN A 161 -3.83 -5.89 -1.32
CA GLN A 161 -3.29 -4.56 -0.96
C GLN A 161 -3.63 -4.25 0.49
N THR A 162 -2.66 -3.74 1.27
CA THR A 162 -2.80 -3.59 2.72
C THR A 162 -3.89 -2.61 3.17
N THR A 163 -4.37 -1.76 2.26
CA THR A 163 -5.44 -0.77 2.48
C THR A 163 -6.81 -1.19 1.97
N GLN A 164 -6.93 -2.36 1.37
CA GLN A 164 -8.17 -2.85 0.75
C GLN A 164 -9.26 -3.16 1.79
N THR A 165 -10.50 -3.25 1.33
CA THR A 165 -11.65 -3.64 2.16
C THR A 165 -11.80 -5.15 2.23
N ARG A 166 -12.53 -5.63 3.23
CA ARG A 166 -12.90 -7.03 3.33
C ARG A 166 -13.85 -7.44 2.19
N ASP A 167 -14.78 -6.55 1.86
CA ASP A 167 -15.81 -6.80 0.84
C ASP A 167 -15.18 -6.98 -0.55
N ALA A 168 -14.17 -6.19 -0.92
CA ALA A 168 -13.44 -6.36 -2.16
C ALA A 168 -12.73 -7.72 -2.24
N LEU A 169 -12.10 -8.15 -1.14
CA LEU A 169 -11.50 -9.48 -1.09
C LEU A 169 -12.55 -10.58 -1.24
N ASP A 170 -13.65 -10.49 -0.52
CA ASP A 170 -14.71 -11.50 -0.54
C ASP A 170 -15.37 -11.58 -1.92
N ASP A 171 -15.62 -10.45 -2.58
CA ASP A 171 -16.16 -10.38 -3.94
C ASP A 171 -15.23 -11.08 -4.96
N VAL A 172 -13.93 -10.77 -4.95
CA VAL A 172 -12.94 -11.42 -5.83
C VAL A 172 -12.87 -12.93 -5.56
N LEU A 173 -12.88 -13.35 -4.29
CA LEU A 173 -12.86 -14.76 -3.92
C LEU A 173 -14.13 -15.50 -4.36
N GLU A 174 -15.28 -14.85 -4.33
CA GLU A 174 -16.53 -15.39 -4.85
C GLU A 174 -16.47 -15.56 -6.37
N GLY A 175 -15.93 -14.57 -7.09
CA GLY A 175 -15.68 -14.66 -8.54
C GLY A 175 -14.75 -15.79 -8.93
N ILE A 176 -13.65 -15.99 -8.20
CA ILE A 176 -12.72 -17.12 -8.41
C ILE A 176 -13.44 -18.45 -8.16
N ARG A 177 -14.21 -18.57 -7.07
CA ARG A 177 -14.97 -19.77 -6.74
C ARG A 177 -16.04 -20.08 -7.78
N ALA A 178 -16.71 -19.06 -8.33
CA ALA A 178 -17.74 -19.24 -9.35
C ALA A 178 -17.18 -19.84 -10.66
N GLN A 179 -15.88 -19.66 -10.93
CA GLN A 179 -15.17 -20.32 -12.03
C GLN A 179 -14.68 -21.75 -11.69
N GLY A 180 -14.96 -22.26 -10.49
CA GLY A 180 -14.50 -23.58 -10.04
C GLY A 180 -13.02 -23.65 -9.67
N VAL A 181 -12.35 -22.51 -9.48
CA VAL A 181 -10.91 -22.38 -9.23
C VAL A 181 -10.62 -22.46 -7.74
N ALA A 182 -9.55 -23.15 -7.35
CA ALA A 182 -9.05 -23.20 -5.98
C ALA A 182 -8.15 -22.00 -5.70
N ALA A 183 -8.39 -21.29 -4.58
CA ALA A 183 -7.62 -20.12 -4.19
C ALA A 183 -6.81 -20.37 -2.90
N GLN A 184 -5.49 -20.16 -2.96
CA GLN A 184 -4.64 -20.06 -1.78
C GLN A 184 -4.52 -18.61 -1.36
N VAL A 185 -5.16 -18.22 -0.26
CA VAL A 185 -5.29 -16.82 0.15
C VAL A 185 -4.27 -16.43 1.20
N LYS A 186 -3.55 -15.34 0.97
CA LYS A 186 -2.79 -14.59 1.99
C LYS A 186 -3.47 -13.23 2.18
N ASP A 187 -4.35 -13.16 3.20
CA ASP A 187 -4.98 -11.90 3.58
C ASP A 187 -3.95 -10.97 4.22
N THR A 188 -3.49 -10.00 3.45
CA THR A 188 -2.46 -9.04 3.82
C THR A 188 -3.00 -7.67 4.22
N VAL A 189 -4.32 -7.49 4.29
CA VAL A 189 -4.92 -6.26 4.84
C VAL A 189 -4.38 -5.99 6.25
N CYS A 190 -3.86 -4.80 6.49
CA CYS A 190 -3.19 -4.51 7.75
C CYS A 190 -4.18 -4.26 8.89
N THR A 191 -3.78 -4.60 10.11
CA THR A 191 -4.62 -4.41 11.32
C THR A 191 -5.07 -2.96 11.48
N ALA A 192 -4.19 -1.99 11.17
CA ALA A 192 -4.53 -0.58 11.27
C ALA A 192 -5.62 -0.17 10.26
N THR A 193 -5.64 -0.74 9.06
CA THR A 193 -6.70 -0.55 8.07
C THR A 193 -8.02 -1.10 8.60
N ARG A 194 -8.05 -2.37 9.04
CA ARG A 194 -9.26 -2.99 9.58
C ARG A 194 -9.85 -2.18 10.75
N GLN A 195 -9.01 -1.77 11.70
CA GLN A 195 -9.45 -0.99 12.85
C GLN A 195 -10.02 0.38 12.46
N ARG A 196 -9.48 1.02 11.41
CA ARG A 196 -10.00 2.30 10.91
C ARG A 196 -11.32 2.12 10.17
N GLN A 197 -11.42 1.12 9.31
CA GLN A 197 -12.64 0.82 8.56
C GLN A 197 -13.78 0.50 9.54
N GLN A 198 -13.54 -0.38 10.50
CA GLN A 198 -14.52 -0.70 11.54
C GLN A 198 -14.93 0.54 12.36
N ALA A 199 -13.95 1.32 12.82
CA ALA A 199 -14.26 2.51 13.61
C ALA A 199 -14.96 3.62 12.81
N ALA A 200 -14.77 3.67 11.49
CA ALA A 200 -15.46 4.59 10.59
C ALA A 200 -16.93 4.16 10.41
N ALA A 201 -17.20 2.89 10.13
CA ALA A 201 -18.56 2.34 10.03
C ALA A 201 -19.32 2.52 11.34
N GLU A 202 -18.73 2.13 12.50
CA GLU A 202 -19.35 2.30 13.81
C GLU A 202 -19.69 3.75 14.11
N LEU A 203 -18.85 4.71 13.72
CA LEU A 203 -19.09 6.13 13.97
C LEU A 203 -20.14 6.70 13.01
N ALA A 204 -20.16 6.28 11.75
CA ALA A 204 -21.09 6.76 10.74
C ALA A 204 -22.55 6.50 11.15
N GLY A 205 -22.84 5.34 11.71
CA GLY A 205 -24.17 5.02 12.25
C GLY A 205 -24.57 5.76 13.55
N GLN A 206 -23.69 6.62 14.11
CA GLN A 206 -23.94 7.31 15.39
C GLN A 206 -23.99 8.83 15.28
N VAL A 207 -23.71 9.42 14.12
CA VAL A 207 -23.58 10.86 13.94
C VAL A 207 -24.40 11.36 12.76
N ASP A 208 -24.82 12.63 12.79
CA ASP A 208 -25.60 13.25 11.71
C ASP A 208 -24.74 13.56 10.47
N ALA A 209 -23.42 13.72 10.63
CA ALA A 209 -22.47 13.96 9.56
C ALA A 209 -21.08 13.49 9.95
N ILE A 210 -20.32 13.00 8.97
CA ILE A 210 -18.95 12.57 9.16
C ILE A 210 -18.02 13.31 8.19
N VAL A 211 -16.85 13.72 8.68
CA VAL A 211 -15.81 14.38 7.87
C VAL A 211 -14.59 13.48 7.83
N VAL A 212 -14.29 12.95 6.65
CA VAL A 212 -13.09 12.15 6.39
C VAL A 212 -11.97 13.07 5.92
N ILE A 213 -10.85 13.09 6.66
CA ILE A 213 -9.70 13.97 6.40
C ILE A 213 -8.51 13.13 5.99
N GLY A 214 -7.96 13.39 4.78
CA GLY A 214 -6.80 12.70 4.24
C GLY A 214 -6.43 13.18 2.84
N GLY A 215 -5.40 12.59 2.25
CA GLY A 215 -5.05 12.84 0.85
C GLY A 215 -6.09 12.23 -0.10
N ARG A 216 -6.48 12.98 -1.13
CA ARG A 216 -7.42 12.46 -2.16
C ARG A 216 -6.85 11.30 -2.97
N ASN A 217 -5.54 11.17 -3.00
CA ASN A 217 -4.79 10.09 -3.65
C ASN A 217 -4.42 8.96 -2.67
N SER A 218 -5.07 8.88 -1.52
CA SER A 218 -4.84 7.84 -0.52
C SER A 218 -5.99 6.82 -0.58
N ALA A 219 -5.71 5.59 -1.02
CA ALA A 219 -6.62 4.46 -1.00
C ALA A 219 -7.36 4.32 0.35
N ASN A 220 -6.62 4.35 1.45
CA ASN A 220 -7.23 4.28 2.78
C ASN A 220 -8.25 5.42 3.05
N THR A 221 -7.97 6.64 2.57
CA THR A 221 -8.91 7.77 2.76
C THR A 221 -10.15 7.59 1.89
N THR A 222 -9.99 7.14 0.65
CA THR A 222 -11.09 6.86 -0.28
C THR A 222 -12.01 5.79 0.30
N HIS A 223 -11.47 4.64 0.68
CA HIS A 223 -12.25 3.54 1.26
C HIS A 223 -12.99 3.96 2.56
N LEU A 224 -12.36 4.77 3.42
CA LEU A 224 -13.04 5.28 4.61
C LEU A 224 -14.22 6.19 4.25
N ALA A 225 -14.10 7.02 3.20
CA ALA A 225 -15.20 7.86 2.74
C ALA A 225 -16.34 7.04 2.14
N GLU A 226 -16.02 5.99 1.37
CA GLU A 226 -16.99 5.06 0.80
C GLU A 226 -17.75 4.29 1.88
N ILE A 227 -17.05 3.75 2.87
CA ILE A 227 -17.64 3.05 4.02
C ILE A 227 -18.60 3.99 4.78
N CYS A 228 -18.15 5.23 5.07
CA CYS A 228 -19.02 6.18 5.77
C CYS A 228 -20.23 6.63 4.94
N ALA A 229 -20.17 6.56 3.61
CA ALA A 229 -21.29 6.93 2.74
C ALA A 229 -22.31 5.80 2.56
N ALA A 230 -21.94 4.57 2.87
CA ALA A 230 -22.79 3.38 2.78
C ALA A 230 -23.65 3.14 4.03
N GLU A 231 -23.32 3.75 5.17
CA GLU A 231 -24.06 3.71 6.44
C GLU A 231 -25.12 4.83 6.52
#